data_4a5e5c657a93cd7819232135ae9bd155
#
_entry.id   4a5e5c657a93cd7819232135ae9bd155
#
_cell.length_a   1.000
_cell.length_b   1.000
_cell.length_c   1.000
_cell.angle_alpha   90.00
_cell.angle_beta   90.00
_cell.angle_gamma   90.00
#
_symmetry.space_group_name_H-M   'P 1'
#
loop_
_entity.id
_entity.type
_entity.pdbx_description
1 polymer ?
#
loop_
_entity_poly.entity_id
_entity_poly.type
_entity_poly.pdbx_seq_one_letter_code
_entity_poly.pdbx_strand_id
1 'polypeptide(L)'
;MLKRLIFLLLTVLTVSGTMAQQQIRIQCTNQYETPVSKITVTTGGQSSEYTTDKSGFTAIAVNPAETITITSQFHDPLTVAAGTLKENGVITLHKSFTWKDLLNPMFYIVYGGFFLLLFIVFAETGLFVGFFLPGDSLLFVAGIYSANLANDLFRKIGMGGVRNEALDLFVLIALISLAGILGNTIGYWTGKKIGPTMFHWRDRFLFKKKYLYDAHDFYEKHGGGAIVFARFLPIIRTFAPIVAGIVDMDKKKFSFFNMIGCVAWVFSMIIAGHFLQKWIFTQFNFDLKKHLELIVLGIVIVTTAPVLIKLLSGKKKVSQPPTN
;
A
#
# COMPACT_ATOMS: atom_id res chain seq x y z
N MET A 1 10.01 71.68 15.25
CA MET A 1 8.91 70.93 15.89
C MET A 1 8.11 70.07 14.89
N LEU A 2 7.80 70.58 13.73
CA LEU A 2 6.98 69.85 12.71
C LEU A 2 7.61 68.54 12.22
N LYS A 3 8.94 68.47 12.02
CA LYS A 3 9.63 67.23 11.57
C LYS A 3 9.61 66.08 12.61
N ARG A 4 9.58 66.42 13.92
CA ARG A 4 9.43 65.41 14.97
C ARG A 4 8.02 64.90 15.11
N LEU A 5 7.02 65.72 14.79
CA LEU A 5 5.62 65.32 14.81
C LEU A 5 5.31 64.39 13.64
N ILE A 6 5.88 64.64 12.45
CA ILE A 6 5.72 63.79 11.25
C ILE A 6 6.42 62.43 11.46
N PHE A 7 7.59 62.44 12.15
CA PHE A 7 8.27 61.15 12.45
C PHE A 7 7.51 60.32 13.49
N LEU A 8 6.84 60.95 14.46
CA LEU A 8 5.97 60.26 15.41
C LEU A 8 4.69 59.76 14.78
N LEU A 9 4.12 60.49 13.81
CA LEU A 9 2.94 60.06 13.05
C LEU A 9 3.27 58.90 12.07
N LEU A 10 4.47 58.90 11.48
CA LEU A 10 4.92 57.78 10.61
C LEU A 10 5.28 56.53 11.42
N THR A 11 5.73 56.65 12.67
CA THR A 11 5.96 55.48 13.53
C THR A 11 4.66 54.87 14.10
N VAL A 12 3.60 55.65 14.20
CA VAL A 12 2.27 55.16 14.62
C VAL A 12 1.52 54.48 13.47
N LEU A 13 1.85 54.78 12.20
CA LEU A 13 1.19 54.18 11.01
C LEU A 13 1.83 52.85 10.54
N THR A 14 2.92 52.42 11.16
CA THR A 14 3.53 51.10 10.87
C THR A 14 3.30 50.04 11.96
N VAL A 15 2.40 50.27 12.88
CA VAL A 15 1.77 49.20 13.62
C VAL A 15 0.77 48.51 12.69
N SER A 16 1.30 47.89 11.63
CA SER A 16 0.62 46.79 10.95
C SER A 16 0.28 45.81 12.06
N GLY A 17 -0.99 45.74 12.42
CA GLY A 17 -1.47 44.80 13.44
C GLY A 17 -1.08 43.39 13.06
N THR A 18 0.07 42.97 13.54
CA THR A 18 0.32 41.55 13.71
C THR A 18 -0.70 41.09 14.74
N MET A 19 -1.90 40.76 14.25
CA MET A 19 -2.87 40.04 15.06
C MET A 19 -2.14 38.86 15.67
N ALA A 20 -2.12 38.78 16.98
CA ALA A 20 -1.43 37.70 17.70
C ALA A 20 -1.95 36.36 17.16
N GLN A 21 -1.06 35.54 16.63
CA GLN A 21 -1.41 34.17 16.26
C GLN A 21 -1.89 33.45 17.51
N GLN A 22 -3.13 32.98 17.47
CA GLN A 22 -3.70 32.18 18.54
C GLN A 22 -3.39 30.71 18.28
N GLN A 23 -2.87 30.01 19.29
CA GLN A 23 -2.78 28.57 19.22
C GLN A 23 -4.13 27.97 19.60
N ILE A 24 -4.69 27.19 18.70
CA ILE A 24 -5.96 26.48 18.92
C ILE A 24 -5.69 24.98 18.80
N ARG A 25 -6.10 24.23 19.82
CA ARG A 25 -6.03 22.77 19.79
C ARG A 25 -7.29 22.25 19.09
N ILE A 26 -7.09 21.47 18.06
CA ILE A 26 -8.16 20.85 17.27
C ILE A 26 -7.98 19.35 17.17
N GLN A 27 -9.07 18.62 17.01
CA GLN A 27 -9.06 17.20 16.69
C GLN A 27 -9.40 17.00 15.22
N CYS A 28 -8.51 16.36 14.45
CA CYS A 28 -8.74 16.03 13.05
C CYS A 28 -9.08 14.55 12.91
N THR A 29 -10.29 14.28 12.40
CA THR A 29 -10.76 12.93 12.11
C THR A 29 -11.21 12.84 10.66
N ASN A 30 -11.26 11.63 10.12
CA ASN A 30 -11.93 11.38 8.85
C ASN A 30 -13.45 11.16 9.07
N GLN A 31 -14.19 10.94 7.98
CA GLN A 31 -15.64 10.67 7.99
C GLN A 31 -16.05 9.40 8.77
N TYR A 32 -15.09 8.57 9.19
CA TYR A 32 -15.31 7.36 10.00
C TYR A 32 -14.79 7.55 11.44
N GLU A 33 -14.65 8.80 11.88
CA GLU A 33 -14.14 9.17 13.20
C GLU A 33 -12.71 8.67 13.50
N THR A 34 -11.97 8.23 12.47
CA THR A 34 -10.59 7.78 12.62
C THR A 34 -9.66 8.99 12.66
N PRO A 35 -8.71 9.06 13.62
CA PRO A 35 -7.74 10.14 13.70
C PRO A 35 -6.90 10.28 12.43
N VAL A 36 -6.76 11.50 11.94
CA VAL A 36 -5.89 11.84 10.80
C VAL A 36 -4.52 12.19 11.34
N SER A 37 -3.49 11.45 10.96
CA SER A 37 -2.15 11.54 11.56
C SER A 37 -1.34 12.78 11.15
N LYS A 38 -1.65 13.39 10.01
CA LYS A 38 -0.92 14.53 9.47
C LYS A 38 -1.85 15.45 8.69
N ILE A 39 -1.75 16.73 8.98
CA ILE A 39 -2.48 17.76 8.26
C ILE A 39 -1.54 18.87 7.79
N THR A 40 -1.89 19.52 6.71
CA THR A 40 -1.25 20.75 6.24
C THR A 40 -2.26 21.88 6.35
N VAL A 41 -1.90 22.93 7.04
CA VAL A 41 -2.72 24.14 7.17
C VAL A 41 -2.11 25.22 6.31
N THR A 42 -2.89 25.75 5.38
CA THR A 42 -2.48 26.84 4.48
C THR A 42 -3.23 28.10 4.86
N THR A 43 -2.47 29.17 5.12
CA THR A 43 -2.99 30.51 5.51
C THR A 43 -2.25 31.56 4.69
N GLY A 44 -2.97 32.43 3.97
CA GLY A 44 -2.35 33.50 3.19
C GLY A 44 -1.30 33.05 2.16
N GLY A 45 -1.41 31.80 1.64
CA GLY A 45 -0.43 31.23 0.71
C GLY A 45 0.77 30.53 1.38
N GLN A 46 0.91 30.60 2.69
CA GLN A 46 1.91 29.86 3.46
C GLN A 46 1.31 28.55 3.98
N SER A 47 2.04 27.44 3.81
CA SER A 47 1.61 26.12 4.28
C SER A 47 2.50 25.64 5.40
N SER A 48 1.90 25.19 6.49
CA SER A 48 2.56 24.58 7.64
C SER A 48 2.04 23.16 7.86
N GLU A 49 2.95 22.23 8.11
CA GLU A 49 2.61 20.83 8.40
C GLU A 49 2.50 20.62 9.91
N TYR A 50 1.45 19.93 10.32
CA TYR A 50 1.20 19.55 11.72
C TYR A 50 1.00 18.06 11.83
N THR A 51 1.59 17.44 12.85
CA THR A 51 1.38 16.04 13.19
C THR A 51 0.41 15.96 14.36
N THR A 52 -0.61 15.13 14.25
CA THR A 52 -1.58 14.89 15.32
C THR A 52 -1.09 13.81 16.27
N ASP A 53 -1.60 13.82 17.49
CA ASP A 53 -1.40 12.73 18.44
C ASP A 53 -2.24 11.48 18.06
N LYS A 54 -2.16 10.42 18.88
CA LYS A 54 -2.91 9.16 18.64
C LYS A 54 -4.42 9.32 18.63
N SER A 55 -4.94 10.40 19.19
CA SER A 55 -6.36 10.74 19.23
C SER A 55 -6.75 11.76 18.16
N GLY A 56 -5.81 12.17 17.31
CA GLY A 56 -6.04 13.12 16.23
C GLY A 56 -5.91 14.59 16.66
N PHE A 57 -5.48 14.89 17.90
CA PHE A 57 -5.31 16.27 18.34
C PHE A 57 -3.97 16.87 17.90
N THR A 58 -4.03 18.13 17.52
CA THR A 58 -2.85 18.97 17.27
C THR A 58 -3.15 20.44 17.63
N ALA A 59 -2.13 21.21 17.96
CA ALA A 59 -2.25 22.65 18.14
C ALA A 59 -1.79 23.37 16.87
N ILE A 60 -2.66 24.17 16.29
CA ILE A 60 -2.37 24.98 15.12
C ILE A 60 -2.29 26.47 15.48
N ALA A 61 -1.36 27.18 14.86
CA ALA A 61 -1.23 28.63 15.02
C ALA A 61 -2.02 29.32 13.90
N VAL A 62 -3.05 30.06 14.25
CA VAL A 62 -3.94 30.71 13.31
C VAL A 62 -4.25 32.13 13.71
N ASN A 63 -4.52 32.98 12.73
CA ASN A 63 -5.09 34.29 12.95
C ASN A 63 -6.63 34.19 12.81
N PRO A 64 -7.41 34.52 13.85
CA PRO A 64 -8.86 34.38 13.81
C PRO A 64 -9.56 35.14 12.69
N ALA A 65 -8.94 36.19 12.14
CA ALA A 65 -9.49 37.00 11.05
C ALA A 65 -9.26 36.37 9.68
N GLU A 66 -8.50 35.30 9.57
CA GLU A 66 -8.13 34.69 8.29
C GLU A 66 -8.94 33.44 7.98
N THR A 67 -8.97 33.11 6.70
CA THR A 67 -9.49 31.81 6.24
C THR A 67 -8.33 30.85 6.08
N ILE A 68 -8.46 29.66 6.63
CA ILE A 68 -7.47 28.60 6.54
C ILE A 68 -7.99 27.45 5.70
N THR A 69 -7.10 26.83 4.96
CA THR A 69 -7.38 25.58 4.24
C THR A 69 -6.62 24.45 4.90
N ILE A 70 -7.34 23.45 5.38
CA ILE A 70 -6.79 22.25 6.00
C ILE A 70 -6.83 21.14 4.97
N THR A 71 -5.68 20.58 4.67
CA THR A 71 -5.51 19.44 3.75
C THR A 71 -4.84 18.29 4.45
N SER A 72 -5.11 17.07 4.01
CA SER A 72 -4.40 15.87 4.44
C SER A 72 -4.31 14.90 3.27
N GLN A 73 -3.41 13.95 3.37
CA GLN A 73 -3.27 12.92 2.34
C GLN A 73 -4.59 12.17 2.15
N PHE A 74 -5.08 12.07 0.91
CA PHE A 74 -6.34 11.43 0.52
C PHE A 74 -7.64 12.10 1.03
N HIS A 75 -7.58 13.35 1.52
CA HIS A 75 -8.78 14.09 1.92
C HIS A 75 -8.94 15.33 1.07
N ASP A 76 -10.18 15.72 0.87
CA ASP A 76 -10.51 16.97 0.18
C ASP A 76 -10.06 18.17 1.01
N PRO A 77 -9.59 19.24 0.38
CA PRO A 77 -9.27 20.48 1.07
C PRO A 77 -10.50 21.02 1.78
N LEU A 78 -10.39 21.24 3.09
CA LEU A 78 -11.44 21.87 3.89
C LEU A 78 -11.05 23.31 4.18
N THR A 79 -11.84 24.27 3.66
CA THR A 79 -11.63 25.68 3.90
C THR A 79 -12.59 26.17 4.97
N VAL A 80 -12.06 26.74 6.05
CA VAL A 80 -12.81 27.25 7.20
C VAL A 80 -12.28 28.60 7.64
N ALA A 81 -13.15 29.47 8.16
CA ALA A 81 -12.70 30.69 8.81
C ALA A 81 -12.05 30.33 10.16
N ALA A 82 -10.81 30.79 10.39
CA ALA A 82 -10.06 30.43 11.59
C ALA A 82 -10.79 30.82 12.89
N GLY A 83 -11.54 31.93 12.86
CA GLY A 83 -12.34 32.38 14.01
C GLY A 83 -13.54 31.49 14.37
N THR A 84 -13.91 30.54 13.50
CA THR A 84 -14.97 29.55 13.80
C THR A 84 -14.46 28.33 14.53
N LEU A 85 -13.13 28.14 14.58
CA LEU A 85 -12.51 27.02 15.26
C LEU A 85 -12.69 27.14 16.77
N LYS A 86 -13.17 26.07 17.38
CA LYS A 86 -13.31 25.97 18.84
C LYS A 86 -12.12 25.20 19.42
N GLU A 87 -11.70 25.60 20.62
CA GLU A 87 -10.72 24.83 21.39
C GLU A 87 -11.24 23.40 21.61
N ASN A 88 -10.39 22.41 21.30
CA ASN A 88 -10.73 20.99 21.26
C ASN A 88 -11.90 20.64 20.31
N GLY A 89 -12.21 21.50 19.32
CA GLY A 89 -13.22 21.23 18.32
C GLY A 89 -12.81 20.10 17.38
N VAL A 90 -13.79 19.29 16.94
CA VAL A 90 -13.56 18.23 15.96
C VAL A 90 -13.70 18.78 14.54
N ILE A 91 -12.70 18.53 13.72
CA ILE A 91 -12.70 18.83 12.30
C ILE A 91 -12.75 17.50 11.54
N THR A 92 -13.83 17.27 10.80
CA THR A 92 -13.98 16.08 9.98
C THR A 92 -13.55 16.37 8.55
N LEU A 93 -12.51 15.67 8.09
CA LEU A 93 -12.04 15.72 6.73
C LEU A 93 -12.73 14.63 5.90
N HIS A 94 -13.39 15.06 4.83
CA HIS A 94 -14.06 14.15 3.89
C HIS A 94 -13.12 13.75 2.78
N LYS A 95 -13.36 12.59 2.20
CA LYS A 95 -12.62 12.11 1.05
C LYS A 95 -13.54 11.98 -0.16
N SER A 96 -13.10 12.51 -1.30
CA SER A 96 -13.59 12.10 -2.61
C SER A 96 -12.79 10.90 -3.10
N PHE A 97 -13.47 9.78 -3.31
CA PHE A 97 -12.87 8.57 -3.88
C PHE A 97 -12.56 8.79 -5.37
N THR A 98 -11.31 8.55 -5.75
CA THR A 98 -10.86 8.55 -7.13
C THR A 98 -10.40 7.15 -7.53
N TRP A 99 -10.65 6.73 -8.76
CA TRP A 99 -10.18 5.43 -9.27
C TRP A 99 -8.65 5.27 -9.18
N LYS A 100 -7.90 6.37 -9.20
CA LYS A 100 -6.44 6.38 -9.00
C LYS A 100 -6.03 5.91 -7.60
N ASP A 101 -6.87 6.09 -6.61
CA ASP A 101 -6.62 5.67 -5.23
C ASP A 101 -6.51 4.16 -5.10
N LEU A 102 -7.20 3.39 -5.97
CA LEU A 102 -7.09 1.93 -6.01
C LEU A 102 -5.69 1.44 -6.41
N LEU A 103 -4.90 2.26 -7.07
CA LEU A 103 -3.53 1.94 -7.43
C LEU A 103 -2.52 2.40 -6.37
N ASN A 104 -2.96 3.18 -5.38
CA ASN A 104 -2.09 3.70 -4.32
C ASN A 104 -2.13 2.79 -3.08
N PRO A 105 -1.03 2.07 -2.74
CA PRO A 105 -0.99 1.19 -1.58
C PRO A 105 -1.28 1.90 -0.26
N MET A 106 -0.93 3.19 -0.14
CA MET A 106 -1.20 3.99 1.05
C MET A 106 -2.70 4.13 1.32
N PHE A 107 -3.51 4.19 0.27
CA PHE A 107 -4.96 4.23 0.41
C PHE A 107 -5.49 3.05 1.24
N TYR A 108 -5.02 1.84 0.92
CA TYR A 108 -5.45 0.63 1.61
C TYR A 108 -4.99 0.59 3.08
N ILE A 109 -3.78 1.09 3.36
CA ILE A 109 -3.23 1.12 4.72
C ILE A 109 -3.94 2.17 5.58
N VAL A 110 -4.17 3.37 5.05
CA VAL A 110 -4.78 4.48 5.81
C VAL A 110 -6.27 4.23 6.07
N TYR A 111 -7.01 3.75 5.06
CA TYR A 111 -8.46 3.59 5.18
C TYR A 111 -8.92 2.24 5.69
N GLY A 112 -8.23 1.17 5.32
CA GLY A 112 -8.63 -0.18 5.67
C GLY A 112 -7.80 -0.80 6.77
N GLY A 113 -6.63 -0.20 7.05
CA GLY A 113 -5.70 -0.73 8.03
C GLY A 113 -5.27 -2.16 7.73
N PHE A 114 -4.94 -2.88 8.79
CA PHE A 114 -4.40 -4.23 8.69
C PHE A 114 -5.38 -5.24 8.06
N PHE A 115 -6.67 -5.15 8.34
CA PHE A 115 -7.64 -6.14 7.84
C PHE A 115 -7.88 -6.02 6.34
N LEU A 116 -7.93 -4.80 5.80
CA LEU A 116 -8.04 -4.61 4.35
C LEU A 116 -6.79 -5.08 3.64
N LEU A 117 -5.61 -4.88 4.22
CA LEU A 117 -4.37 -5.44 3.71
C LEU A 117 -4.44 -6.97 3.60
N LEU A 118 -4.90 -7.66 4.66
CA LEU A 118 -5.08 -9.12 4.63
C LEU A 118 -6.04 -9.56 3.52
N PHE A 119 -7.18 -8.85 3.40
CA PHE A 119 -8.17 -9.15 2.36
C PHE A 119 -7.60 -8.97 0.94
N ILE A 120 -6.83 -7.89 0.71
CA ILE A 120 -6.22 -7.64 -0.60
C ILE A 120 -5.20 -8.71 -0.95
N VAL A 121 -4.31 -9.07 -0.01
CA VAL A 121 -3.33 -10.14 -0.23
C VAL A 121 -4.03 -11.48 -0.51
N PHE A 122 -5.09 -11.78 0.23
CA PHE A 122 -5.91 -12.95 -0.02
C PHE A 122 -6.57 -12.92 -1.41
N ALA A 123 -7.18 -11.79 -1.79
CA ALA A 123 -7.85 -11.63 -3.06
C ALA A 123 -6.88 -11.68 -4.25
N GLU A 124 -5.72 -11.02 -4.12
CA GLU A 124 -4.68 -11.02 -5.14
C GLU A 124 -4.13 -12.42 -5.41
N THR A 125 -3.93 -13.20 -4.36
CA THR A 125 -3.33 -14.52 -4.49
C THR A 125 -4.35 -15.60 -4.87
N GLY A 126 -5.64 -15.40 -4.55
CA GLY A 126 -6.68 -16.42 -4.71
C GLY A 126 -7.68 -16.17 -5.82
N LEU A 127 -7.89 -14.92 -6.20
CA LEU A 127 -8.91 -14.52 -7.14
C LEU A 127 -8.29 -13.95 -8.42
N PHE A 128 -8.88 -14.26 -9.58
CA PHE A 128 -8.43 -13.70 -10.86
C PHE A 128 -8.42 -12.16 -10.91
N VAL A 129 -9.32 -11.53 -10.14
CA VAL A 129 -9.43 -10.08 -10.04
C VAL A 129 -8.20 -9.48 -9.35
N GLY A 130 -7.49 -10.27 -8.55
CA GLY A 130 -6.30 -9.84 -7.80
C GLY A 130 -5.13 -9.38 -8.66
N PHE A 131 -5.07 -9.77 -9.94
CA PHE A 131 -4.04 -9.33 -10.87
C PHE A 131 -3.92 -7.79 -10.99
N PHE A 132 -5.01 -7.07 -10.76
CA PHE A 132 -5.04 -5.60 -10.82
C PHE A 132 -4.70 -4.93 -9.48
N LEU A 133 -4.52 -5.70 -8.41
CA LEU A 133 -4.22 -5.16 -7.08
C LEU A 133 -2.70 -5.00 -6.89
N PRO A 134 -2.25 -3.93 -6.22
CA PRO A 134 -0.83 -3.61 -6.09
C PRO A 134 -0.16 -4.35 -4.91
N GLY A 135 -0.24 -5.69 -4.86
CA GLY A 135 0.18 -6.48 -3.69
C GLY A 135 1.64 -6.37 -3.31
N ASP A 136 2.58 -6.43 -4.28
CA ASP A 136 4.02 -6.29 -3.97
C ASP A 136 4.33 -4.94 -3.34
N SER A 137 3.83 -3.88 -3.95
CA SER A 137 4.01 -2.53 -3.42
C SER A 137 3.29 -2.34 -2.09
N LEU A 138 2.11 -2.98 -1.93
CA LEU A 138 1.35 -2.95 -0.67
C LEU A 138 2.13 -3.65 0.46
N LEU A 139 2.75 -4.80 0.21
CA LEU A 139 3.58 -5.51 1.20
C LEU A 139 4.84 -4.72 1.56
N PHE A 140 5.48 -4.12 0.56
CA PHE A 140 6.65 -3.28 0.81
C PHE A 140 6.29 -2.07 1.68
N VAL A 141 5.20 -1.37 1.35
CA VAL A 141 4.69 -0.25 2.15
C VAL A 141 4.23 -0.71 3.53
N ALA A 142 3.63 -1.90 3.66
CA ALA A 142 3.30 -2.50 4.95
C ALA A 142 4.55 -2.73 5.81
N GLY A 143 5.69 -3.09 5.21
CA GLY A 143 6.99 -3.15 5.89
C GLY A 143 7.43 -1.79 6.43
N ILE A 144 7.34 -0.72 5.62
CA ILE A 144 7.66 0.66 6.02
C ILE A 144 6.78 1.12 7.20
N TYR A 145 5.51 0.74 7.22
CA TYR A 145 4.52 1.08 8.24
C TYR A 145 4.26 -0.04 9.26
N SER A 146 5.17 -0.99 9.39
CA SER A 146 4.99 -2.18 10.23
C SER A 146 4.58 -1.87 11.66
N ALA A 147 5.25 -0.91 12.32
CA ALA A 147 4.92 -0.49 13.67
C ALA A 147 3.50 0.11 13.78
N ASN A 148 3.07 0.89 12.79
CA ASN A 148 1.74 1.49 12.77
C ASN A 148 0.65 0.43 12.59
N LEU A 149 0.83 -0.49 11.63
CA LEU A 149 -0.10 -1.58 11.35
C LEU A 149 -0.22 -2.55 12.53
N ALA A 150 0.91 -2.89 13.16
CA ALA A 150 0.91 -3.71 14.35
C ALA A 150 0.19 -3.02 15.52
N ASN A 151 0.43 -1.70 15.71
CA ASN A 151 -0.28 -0.91 16.72
C ASN A 151 -1.80 -0.91 16.49
N ASP A 152 -2.24 -0.73 15.25
CA ASP A 152 -3.65 -0.74 14.90
C ASP A 152 -4.28 -2.11 15.19
N LEU A 153 -3.61 -3.19 14.78
CA LEU A 153 -4.04 -4.56 15.04
C LEU A 153 -4.20 -4.83 16.55
N PHE A 154 -3.13 -4.59 17.33
CA PHE A 154 -3.12 -4.91 18.76
C PHE A 154 -4.12 -4.06 19.55
N ARG A 155 -4.32 -2.81 19.14
CA ARG A 155 -5.37 -1.95 19.72
C ARG A 155 -6.77 -2.53 19.47
N LYS A 156 -7.05 -2.99 18.24
CA LYS A 156 -8.37 -3.55 17.89
C LYS A 156 -8.68 -4.86 18.58
N ILE A 157 -7.67 -5.66 18.92
CA ILE A 157 -7.86 -6.92 19.69
C ILE A 157 -7.74 -6.74 21.21
N GLY A 158 -7.64 -5.49 21.68
CA GLY A 158 -7.59 -5.18 23.13
C GLY A 158 -6.27 -5.54 23.81
N MET A 159 -5.22 -5.83 23.06
CA MET A 159 -3.89 -6.15 23.58
C MET A 159 -3.00 -4.90 23.57
N GLY A 160 -3.04 -4.13 24.67
CA GLY A 160 -2.10 -3.05 24.94
C GLY A 160 -0.97 -3.57 25.84
N GLY A 161 0.31 -3.35 25.48
CA GLY A 161 1.42 -3.79 26.29
C GLY A 161 2.79 -3.42 25.73
N VAL A 162 3.84 -3.84 26.44
CA VAL A 162 5.24 -3.69 26.00
C VAL A 162 5.43 -4.54 24.74
N ARG A 163 5.80 -3.88 23.67
CA ARG A 163 6.00 -4.50 22.36
C ARG A 163 7.39 -4.20 21.87
N ASN A 164 7.91 -5.11 21.07
CA ASN A 164 9.17 -4.91 20.38
C ASN A 164 9.00 -5.04 18.88
N GLU A 165 9.91 -4.43 18.14
CA GLU A 165 9.94 -4.39 16.68
C GLU A 165 9.90 -5.81 16.05
N ALA A 166 10.59 -6.76 16.67
CA ALA A 166 10.65 -8.14 16.18
C ALA A 166 9.29 -8.86 16.30
N LEU A 167 8.56 -8.65 17.41
CA LEU A 167 7.24 -9.22 17.59
C LEU A 167 6.24 -8.62 16.60
N ASP A 168 6.29 -7.32 16.38
CA ASP A 168 5.43 -6.62 15.42
C ASP A 168 5.64 -7.17 14.00
N LEU A 169 6.89 -7.31 13.56
CA LEU A 169 7.24 -7.90 12.27
C LEU A 169 6.81 -9.37 12.16
N PHE A 170 7.08 -10.16 13.20
CA PHE A 170 6.70 -11.58 13.22
C PHE A 170 5.19 -11.76 13.05
N VAL A 171 4.37 -11.03 13.82
CA VAL A 171 2.92 -11.13 13.76
C VAL A 171 2.39 -10.69 12.38
N LEU A 172 2.91 -9.58 11.84
CA LEU A 172 2.52 -9.11 10.51
C LEU A 172 2.86 -10.15 9.44
N ILE A 173 4.10 -10.66 9.42
CA ILE A 173 4.55 -11.66 8.45
C ILE A 173 3.70 -12.93 8.57
N ALA A 174 3.44 -13.41 9.77
CA ALA A 174 2.65 -14.61 10.00
C ALA A 174 1.22 -14.48 9.47
N LEU A 175 0.52 -13.40 9.83
CA LEU A 175 -0.88 -13.20 9.44
C LEU A 175 -1.03 -12.91 7.94
N ILE A 176 -0.14 -12.12 7.37
CA ILE A 176 -0.15 -11.83 5.92
C ILE A 176 0.20 -13.10 5.13
N SER A 177 1.17 -13.89 5.60
CA SER A 177 1.49 -15.18 4.98
C SER A 177 0.30 -16.14 5.03
N LEU A 178 -0.41 -16.19 6.16
CA LEU A 178 -1.63 -16.98 6.29
C LEU A 178 -2.69 -16.57 5.27
N ALA A 179 -2.94 -15.27 5.12
CA ALA A 179 -3.88 -14.74 4.12
C ALA A 179 -3.48 -15.16 2.69
N GLY A 180 -2.19 -15.05 2.33
CA GLY A 180 -1.68 -15.47 1.04
C GLY A 180 -1.76 -17.00 0.81
N ILE A 181 -1.48 -17.82 1.84
CA ILE A 181 -1.60 -19.28 1.77
C ILE A 181 -3.07 -19.67 1.52
N LEU A 182 -4.00 -19.06 2.25
CA LEU A 182 -5.43 -19.31 2.09
C LEU A 182 -5.92 -18.90 0.70
N GLY A 183 -5.51 -17.71 0.22
CA GLY A 183 -5.85 -17.25 -1.13
C GLY A 183 -5.40 -18.24 -2.19
N ASN A 184 -4.13 -18.64 -2.19
CA ASN A 184 -3.61 -19.61 -3.16
C ASN A 184 -4.28 -20.98 -3.07
N THR A 185 -4.62 -21.39 -1.85
CA THR A 185 -5.34 -22.66 -1.67
C THR A 185 -6.71 -22.60 -2.36
N ILE A 186 -7.39 -21.48 -2.27
CA ILE A 186 -8.66 -21.26 -3.01
C ILE A 186 -8.39 -21.23 -4.52
N GLY A 187 -7.33 -20.51 -4.96
CA GLY A 187 -6.92 -20.52 -6.37
C GLY A 187 -6.68 -21.94 -6.90
N TYR A 188 -5.94 -22.77 -6.16
CA TYR A 188 -5.72 -24.17 -6.50
C TYR A 188 -7.02 -24.98 -6.58
N TRP A 189 -7.92 -24.84 -5.61
CA TRP A 189 -9.20 -25.55 -5.61
C TRP A 189 -10.08 -25.10 -6.78
N THR A 190 -10.09 -23.81 -7.10
CA THR A 190 -10.79 -23.26 -8.25
C THR A 190 -10.24 -23.85 -9.54
N GLY A 191 -8.91 -23.87 -9.68
CA GLY A 191 -8.23 -24.50 -10.81
C GLY A 191 -8.58 -25.98 -10.96
N LYS A 192 -8.52 -26.74 -9.86
CA LYS A 192 -8.86 -28.16 -9.85
C LYS A 192 -10.33 -28.42 -10.25
N LYS A 193 -11.25 -27.55 -9.84
CA LYS A 193 -12.66 -27.66 -10.20
C LYS A 193 -12.92 -27.34 -11.68
N ILE A 194 -12.22 -26.35 -12.23
CA ILE A 194 -12.38 -25.88 -13.60
C ILE A 194 -11.59 -26.75 -14.60
N GLY A 195 -10.46 -27.32 -14.17
CA GLY A 195 -9.52 -28.07 -14.99
C GLY A 195 -10.17 -29.11 -15.90
N PRO A 196 -10.98 -30.06 -15.39
CA PRO A 196 -11.62 -31.07 -16.21
C PRO A 196 -12.45 -30.47 -17.35
N THR A 197 -13.14 -29.37 -17.13
CA THR A 197 -13.92 -28.66 -18.13
C THR A 197 -13.02 -28.01 -19.18
N MET A 198 -11.88 -27.44 -18.77
CA MET A 198 -10.95 -26.78 -19.69
C MET A 198 -10.30 -27.75 -20.68
N PHE A 199 -10.04 -28.99 -20.30
CA PHE A 199 -9.53 -30.02 -21.24
C PHE A 199 -10.50 -30.37 -22.35
N HIS A 200 -11.79 -30.08 -22.19
CA HIS A 200 -12.82 -30.28 -23.21
C HIS A 200 -13.06 -29.04 -24.10
N TRP A 201 -12.49 -27.88 -23.75
CA TRP A 201 -12.63 -26.66 -24.51
C TRP A 201 -11.92 -26.78 -25.88
N ARG A 202 -12.48 -26.12 -26.90
CA ARG A 202 -11.83 -26.00 -28.20
C ARG A 202 -10.70 -25.00 -28.14
N ASP A 203 -9.60 -25.29 -28.85
CA ASP A 203 -8.49 -24.36 -28.98
C ASP A 203 -8.99 -23.04 -29.59
N ARG A 204 -8.63 -21.93 -28.90
CA ARG A 204 -8.90 -20.54 -29.32
C ARG A 204 -7.64 -19.72 -29.24
N PHE A 205 -7.68 -18.49 -29.74
CA PHE A 205 -6.52 -17.58 -29.77
C PHE A 205 -5.84 -17.39 -28.41
N LEU A 206 -6.63 -17.26 -27.35
CA LEU A 206 -6.13 -17.06 -25.97
C LEU A 206 -5.95 -18.36 -25.17
N PHE A 207 -6.53 -19.47 -25.62
CA PHE A 207 -6.50 -20.74 -24.91
C PHE A 207 -6.15 -21.88 -25.88
N LYS A 208 -5.02 -22.53 -25.63
CA LYS A 208 -4.60 -23.74 -26.36
C LYS A 208 -4.31 -24.85 -25.35
N LYS A 209 -4.83 -26.04 -25.59
CA LYS A 209 -4.57 -27.23 -24.77
C LYS A 209 -3.08 -27.50 -24.59
N LYS A 210 -2.28 -27.18 -25.59
CA LYS A 210 -0.81 -27.27 -25.50
C LYS A 210 -0.26 -26.57 -24.26
N TYR A 211 -0.78 -25.40 -23.90
CA TYR A 211 -0.29 -24.67 -22.71
C TYR A 211 -0.58 -25.40 -21.40
N LEU A 212 -1.65 -26.20 -21.33
CA LEU A 212 -1.95 -27.03 -20.17
C LEU A 212 -0.98 -28.22 -20.06
N TYR A 213 -0.67 -28.86 -21.18
CA TYR A 213 0.33 -29.94 -21.20
C TYR A 213 1.74 -29.41 -20.88
N ASP A 214 2.14 -28.28 -21.50
CA ASP A 214 3.42 -27.63 -21.21
C ASP A 214 3.52 -27.24 -19.72
N ALA A 215 2.43 -26.79 -19.09
CA ALA A 215 2.38 -26.49 -17.66
C ALA A 215 2.47 -27.75 -16.81
N HIS A 216 1.76 -28.82 -17.19
CA HIS A 216 1.85 -30.13 -16.50
C HIS A 216 3.29 -30.66 -16.52
N ASP A 217 3.92 -30.71 -17.69
CA ASP A 217 5.29 -31.17 -17.87
C ASP A 217 6.28 -30.28 -17.10
N PHE A 218 6.01 -28.97 -17.05
CA PHE A 218 6.82 -28.03 -16.26
C PHE A 218 6.75 -28.33 -14.77
N TYR A 219 5.55 -28.60 -14.23
CA TYR A 219 5.39 -28.96 -12.80
C TYR A 219 5.94 -30.36 -12.49
N GLU A 220 5.81 -31.31 -13.39
CA GLU A 220 6.44 -32.63 -13.24
C GLU A 220 7.97 -32.53 -13.22
N LYS A 221 8.56 -31.74 -14.13
CA LYS A 221 10.02 -31.57 -14.24
C LYS A 221 10.63 -30.79 -13.09
N HIS A 222 10.00 -29.68 -12.67
CA HIS A 222 10.56 -28.76 -11.68
C HIS A 222 9.96 -28.95 -10.28
N GLY A 223 8.92 -29.78 -10.18
CA GLY A 223 8.26 -30.09 -8.91
C GLY A 223 7.70 -28.86 -8.22
N GLY A 224 7.70 -28.92 -6.89
CA GLY A 224 7.19 -27.84 -6.06
C GLY A 224 8.04 -26.56 -6.09
N GLY A 225 9.32 -26.65 -6.50
CA GLY A 225 10.17 -25.47 -6.69
C GLY A 225 9.56 -24.46 -7.65
N ALA A 226 8.84 -24.93 -8.68
CA ALA A 226 8.12 -24.09 -9.61
C ALA A 226 7.12 -23.16 -8.91
N ILE A 227 6.41 -23.64 -7.88
CA ILE A 227 5.44 -22.84 -7.10
C ILE A 227 6.15 -21.75 -6.31
N VAL A 228 7.32 -22.05 -5.72
CA VAL A 228 8.11 -21.06 -4.96
C VAL A 228 8.64 -19.98 -5.89
N PHE A 229 9.27 -20.34 -7.00
CA PHE A 229 9.82 -19.40 -7.96
C PHE A 229 8.75 -18.53 -8.64
N ALA A 230 7.60 -19.11 -8.96
CA ALA A 230 6.47 -18.40 -9.55
C ALA A 230 6.05 -17.19 -8.70
N ARG A 231 6.24 -17.23 -7.39
CA ARG A 231 5.87 -16.15 -6.47
C ARG A 231 6.64 -14.86 -6.66
N PHE A 232 7.87 -14.97 -7.11
CA PHE A 232 8.73 -13.81 -7.38
C PHE A 232 8.50 -13.19 -8.76
N LEU A 233 7.59 -13.79 -9.56
CA LEU A 233 7.22 -13.28 -10.87
C LEU A 233 5.77 -12.75 -10.82
N PRO A 234 5.53 -11.44 -10.84
CA PRO A 234 4.25 -10.82 -10.51
C PRO A 234 3.04 -11.39 -11.26
N ILE A 235 3.19 -11.58 -12.58
CA ILE A 235 2.11 -12.13 -13.42
C ILE A 235 1.92 -13.62 -13.14
N ILE A 236 3.01 -14.37 -13.07
CA ILE A 236 2.98 -15.83 -12.96
C ILE A 236 2.41 -16.27 -11.61
N ARG A 237 2.73 -15.56 -10.52
CA ARG A 237 2.31 -15.93 -9.16
C ARG A 237 0.80 -15.98 -8.97
N THR A 238 0.04 -15.10 -9.64
CA THR A 238 -1.43 -15.07 -9.52
C THR A 238 -2.08 -16.25 -10.25
N PHE A 239 -1.46 -16.69 -11.33
CA PHE A 239 -1.96 -17.83 -12.13
C PHE A 239 -1.41 -19.17 -11.68
N ALA A 240 -0.21 -19.22 -11.10
CA ALA A 240 0.47 -20.47 -10.75
C ALA A 240 -0.38 -21.41 -9.86
N PRO A 241 -1.06 -20.93 -8.79
CA PRO A 241 -1.91 -21.81 -7.97
C PRO A 241 -3.09 -22.39 -8.76
N ILE A 242 -3.71 -21.57 -9.61
CA ILE A 242 -4.84 -21.99 -10.44
C ILE A 242 -4.39 -23.02 -11.46
N VAL A 243 -3.27 -22.76 -12.15
CA VAL A 243 -2.70 -23.69 -13.13
C VAL A 243 -2.28 -25.00 -12.47
N ALA A 244 -1.66 -24.94 -11.29
CA ALA A 244 -1.33 -26.15 -10.52
C ALA A 244 -2.58 -26.99 -10.19
N GLY A 245 -3.70 -26.32 -9.90
CA GLY A 245 -4.99 -26.99 -9.72
C GLY A 245 -5.55 -27.58 -11.02
N ILE A 246 -5.46 -26.86 -12.13
CA ILE A 246 -5.95 -27.31 -13.47
C ILE A 246 -5.23 -28.59 -13.92
N VAL A 247 -3.91 -28.64 -13.73
CA VAL A 247 -3.07 -29.81 -14.08
C VAL A 247 -3.05 -30.90 -13.01
N ASP A 248 -3.90 -30.78 -12.00
CA ASP A 248 -4.08 -31.73 -10.89
C ASP A 248 -2.78 -32.09 -10.12
N MET A 249 -1.94 -31.09 -9.88
CA MET A 249 -0.74 -31.26 -9.06
C MET A 249 -1.10 -31.84 -7.68
N ASP A 250 -0.28 -32.74 -7.14
CA ASP A 250 -0.51 -33.34 -5.81
C ASP A 250 -0.73 -32.25 -4.74
N LYS A 251 -1.84 -32.36 -4.01
CA LYS A 251 -2.27 -31.37 -3.01
C LYS A 251 -1.25 -31.20 -1.87
N LYS A 252 -0.59 -32.28 -1.41
CA LYS A 252 0.37 -32.19 -0.30
C LYS A 252 1.64 -31.48 -0.76
N LYS A 253 2.14 -31.81 -1.95
CA LYS A 253 3.27 -31.10 -2.57
C LYS A 253 2.93 -29.64 -2.78
N PHE A 254 1.77 -29.32 -3.41
CA PHE A 254 1.32 -27.94 -3.59
C PHE A 254 1.27 -27.18 -2.26
N SER A 255 0.59 -27.70 -1.23
CA SER A 255 0.42 -27.02 0.06
C SER A 255 1.75 -26.74 0.74
N PHE A 256 2.68 -27.68 0.72
CA PHE A 256 4.00 -27.51 1.32
C PHE A 256 4.82 -26.40 0.65
N PHE A 257 4.93 -26.43 -0.68
CA PHE A 257 5.68 -25.41 -1.42
C PHE A 257 4.95 -24.06 -1.48
N ASN A 258 3.63 -24.06 -1.46
CA ASN A 258 2.81 -22.87 -1.30
C ASN A 258 3.12 -22.16 0.02
N MET A 259 3.20 -22.90 1.12
CA MET A 259 3.53 -22.34 2.44
C MET A 259 4.94 -21.71 2.44
N ILE A 260 5.95 -22.48 1.99
CA ILE A 260 7.34 -21.98 1.92
C ILE A 260 7.44 -20.74 1.03
N GLY A 261 6.90 -20.80 -0.17
CA GLY A 261 6.97 -19.69 -1.12
C GLY A 261 6.22 -18.44 -0.63
N CYS A 262 5.09 -18.63 0.06
CA CYS A 262 4.33 -17.52 0.61
C CYS A 262 5.07 -16.81 1.74
N VAL A 263 5.58 -17.58 2.68
CA VAL A 263 6.37 -17.04 3.80
C VAL A 263 7.62 -16.33 3.26
N ALA A 264 8.35 -16.96 2.34
CA ALA A 264 9.56 -16.36 1.76
C ALA A 264 9.25 -15.02 1.03
N TRP A 265 8.18 -14.97 0.26
CA TRP A 265 7.76 -13.76 -0.46
C TRP A 265 7.33 -12.65 0.51
N VAL A 266 6.43 -12.93 1.45
CA VAL A 266 5.95 -11.94 2.44
C VAL A 266 7.09 -11.44 3.30
N PHE A 267 7.93 -12.38 3.79
CA PHE A 267 9.11 -12.06 4.60
C PHE A 267 10.05 -11.12 3.84
N SER A 268 10.41 -11.46 2.59
CA SER A 268 11.34 -10.64 1.80
C SER A 268 10.82 -9.23 1.56
N MET A 269 9.53 -9.07 1.24
CA MET A 269 8.93 -7.77 0.94
C MET A 269 8.78 -6.90 2.19
N ILE A 270 8.30 -7.46 3.31
CA ILE A 270 8.12 -6.72 4.57
C ILE A 270 9.47 -6.34 5.16
N ILE A 271 10.43 -7.25 5.20
CA ILE A 271 11.76 -6.99 5.71
C ILE A 271 12.49 -5.96 4.84
N ALA A 272 12.39 -6.09 3.52
CA ALA A 272 12.95 -5.09 2.61
C ALA A 272 12.36 -3.69 2.86
N GLY A 273 11.03 -3.57 2.97
CA GLY A 273 10.39 -2.28 3.27
C GLY A 273 10.81 -1.70 4.63
N HIS A 274 10.83 -2.53 5.66
CA HIS A 274 11.17 -2.12 7.03
C HIS A 274 12.61 -1.65 7.17
N PHE A 275 13.58 -2.49 6.75
CA PHE A 275 15.00 -2.17 6.90
C PHE A 275 15.48 -1.12 5.91
N LEU A 276 14.95 -1.10 4.69
CA LEU A 276 15.34 -0.09 3.70
C LEU A 276 14.91 1.31 4.15
N GLN A 277 13.70 1.47 4.72
CA GLN A 277 13.26 2.73 5.31
C GLN A 277 14.21 3.17 6.42
N LYS A 278 14.53 2.26 7.36
CA LYS A 278 15.38 2.56 8.51
C LYS A 278 16.80 2.93 8.07
N TRP A 279 17.37 2.17 7.15
CA TRP A 279 18.73 2.39 6.62
C TRP A 279 18.84 3.71 5.85
N ILE A 280 17.92 3.97 4.90
CA ILE A 280 17.94 5.20 4.09
C ILE A 280 17.72 6.43 4.97
N PHE A 281 16.80 6.36 5.92
CA PHE A 281 16.55 7.45 6.84
C PHE A 281 17.80 7.77 7.68
N THR A 282 18.49 6.74 8.19
CA THR A 282 19.67 6.92 9.05
C THR A 282 20.88 7.44 8.28
N GLN A 283 21.11 6.98 7.02
CA GLN A 283 22.30 7.35 6.24
C GLN A 283 22.13 8.67 5.48
N PHE A 284 20.96 8.92 4.96
CA PHE A 284 20.71 10.03 4.03
C PHE A 284 19.73 11.08 4.56
N ASN A 285 19.19 10.87 5.76
CA ASN A 285 18.09 11.69 6.32
C ASN A 285 16.91 11.84 5.34
N PHE A 286 16.70 10.82 4.49
CA PHE A 286 15.67 10.80 3.46
C PHE A 286 14.54 9.88 3.90
N ASP A 287 13.34 10.45 4.05
CA ASP A 287 12.17 9.70 4.48
C ASP A 287 11.41 9.09 3.29
N LEU A 288 11.53 7.77 3.12
CA LEU A 288 10.83 7.04 2.06
C LEU A 288 9.29 7.22 2.14
N LYS A 289 8.76 7.47 3.34
CA LYS A 289 7.31 7.69 3.53
C LYS A 289 6.78 8.89 2.75
N LYS A 290 7.64 9.89 2.49
CA LYS A 290 7.28 11.08 1.71
C LYS A 290 7.29 10.85 0.19
N HIS A 291 7.94 9.77 -0.27
CA HIS A 291 8.16 9.49 -1.69
C HIS A 291 7.62 8.12 -2.11
N LEU A 292 6.57 7.64 -1.43
CA LEU A 292 6.01 6.31 -1.66
C LEU A 292 5.53 6.10 -3.10
N GLU A 293 5.00 7.13 -3.75
CA GLU A 293 4.53 7.03 -5.14
C GLU A 293 5.68 6.67 -6.10
N LEU A 294 6.85 7.28 -5.91
CA LEU A 294 8.04 6.98 -6.71
C LEU A 294 8.57 5.57 -6.44
N ILE A 295 8.53 5.13 -5.17
CA ILE A 295 8.97 3.80 -4.76
C ILE A 295 8.05 2.73 -5.37
N VAL A 296 6.74 2.94 -5.24
CA VAL A 296 5.73 2.03 -5.81
C VAL A 296 5.90 1.94 -7.33
N LEU A 297 6.08 3.07 -8.01
CA LEU A 297 6.35 3.10 -9.44
C LEU A 297 7.64 2.33 -9.79
N GLY A 298 8.71 2.53 -9.00
CA GLY A 298 9.97 1.80 -9.15
C GLY A 298 9.79 0.29 -8.97
N ILE A 299 9.06 -0.15 -7.94
CA ILE A 299 8.78 -1.57 -7.72
C ILE A 299 7.99 -2.15 -8.90
N VAL A 300 6.95 -1.47 -9.35
CA VAL A 300 6.15 -1.92 -10.50
C VAL A 300 7.02 -2.04 -11.75
N ILE A 301 7.86 -1.06 -12.03
CA ILE A 301 8.77 -1.10 -13.19
C ILE A 301 9.75 -2.28 -13.06
N VAL A 302 10.43 -2.42 -11.92
CA VAL A 302 11.44 -3.48 -11.71
C VAL A 302 10.81 -4.87 -11.80
N THR A 303 9.62 -5.04 -11.25
CA THR A 303 8.94 -6.35 -11.23
C THR A 303 8.30 -6.70 -12.58
N THR A 304 7.83 -5.73 -13.35
CA THR A 304 7.19 -5.97 -14.67
C THR A 304 8.17 -5.94 -15.84
N ALA A 305 9.27 -5.18 -15.76
CA ALA A 305 10.25 -5.03 -16.83
C ALA A 305 10.79 -6.36 -17.37
N PRO A 306 11.20 -7.35 -16.56
CA PRO A 306 11.72 -8.62 -17.07
C PRO A 306 10.70 -9.37 -17.93
N VAL A 307 9.42 -9.29 -17.55
CA VAL A 307 8.31 -9.92 -18.29
C VAL A 307 8.08 -9.21 -19.63
N LEU A 308 8.05 -7.88 -19.61
CA LEU A 308 7.90 -7.07 -20.82
C LEU A 308 9.06 -7.26 -21.77
N ILE A 309 10.30 -7.26 -21.29
CA ILE A 309 11.51 -7.51 -22.11
C ILE A 309 11.42 -8.89 -22.75
N LYS A 310 11.03 -9.92 -22.01
CA LYS A 310 10.88 -11.29 -22.53
C LYS A 310 9.78 -11.40 -23.58
N LEU A 311 8.65 -10.73 -23.37
CA LEU A 311 7.55 -10.67 -24.34
C LEU A 311 7.94 -9.95 -25.63
N LEU A 312 8.70 -8.87 -25.53
CA LEU A 312 9.18 -8.09 -26.69
C LEU A 312 10.33 -8.79 -27.42
N SER A 313 11.22 -9.48 -26.68
CA SER A 313 12.33 -10.24 -27.24
C SER A 313 11.92 -11.59 -27.87
N GLY A 314 10.72 -12.08 -27.54
CA GLY A 314 10.21 -13.40 -27.96
C GLY A 314 9.83 -13.56 -29.44
N LYS A 315 10.19 -12.63 -30.32
CA LYS A 315 10.07 -12.77 -31.79
C LYS A 315 11.37 -13.27 -32.41
N LYS A 316 11.85 -14.48 -32.05
CA LYS A 316 12.83 -15.18 -32.89
C LYS A 316 12.62 -16.70 -32.86
N LYS A 317 12.27 -17.19 -34.05
CA LYS A 317 12.39 -18.57 -34.61
C LYS A 317 11.60 -19.71 -33.93
N VAL A 318 10.42 -19.94 -34.45
CA VAL A 318 9.95 -21.30 -34.67
C VAL A 318 10.88 -21.93 -35.72
N SER A 319 11.80 -22.77 -35.31
CA SER A 319 12.48 -23.68 -36.23
C SER A 319 11.43 -24.69 -36.73
N GLN A 320 11.23 -24.70 -38.04
CA GLN A 320 10.42 -25.73 -38.69
C GLN A 320 11.07 -27.08 -38.43
N PRO A 321 10.29 -28.13 -38.14
CA PRO A 321 10.81 -29.51 -38.11
C PRO A 321 11.35 -29.89 -39.49
N PRO A 322 12.40 -30.73 -39.58
CA PRO A 322 12.89 -31.21 -40.87
C PRO A 322 11.82 -32.03 -41.55
N THR A 323 11.49 -31.65 -42.78
CA THR A 323 10.70 -32.44 -43.70
C THR A 323 11.58 -33.63 -44.14
N ASN A 324 11.19 -34.83 -43.77
CA ASN A 324 11.51 -36.09 -44.42
C ASN A 324 10.23 -36.65 -45.06
#